data_1f3c31825ea8af2aada282c05459f6f7
#
_entry.id   1f3c31825ea8af2aada282c05459f6f7
#
_cell.length_a   1.000
_cell.length_b   1.000
_cell.length_c   1.000
_cell.angle_alpha   90.00
_cell.angle_beta   90.00
_cell.angle_gamma   90.00
#
_symmetry.space_group_name_H-M   'P 1'
#
loop_
_entity.id
_entity.type
_entity.pdbx_description
1 polymer ?
#
loop_
_entity_poly.entity_id
_entity_poly.type
_entity_poly.pdbx_seq_one_letter_code
_entity_poly.pdbx_strand_id
1 'polypeptide(L)'
;MSVEKFINIFSGLDSAYGQYVTKVVPINGGNGGEKVKGKAFIKKDLVTTKLWQDHLEGKDPALGIIPINADSMCKWGCIDIDQYNFDHKTFLERIRKKNIPFIVC
;
A
#
# COMPACT_ATOMS: atom_id res chain seq x y z
N MET A 1 12.33 -7.56 -5.35
CA MET A 1 11.44 -7.29 -6.52
C MET A 1 11.93 -6.05 -7.24
N SER A 2 12.01 -6.07 -8.55
CA SER A 2 12.39 -4.87 -9.31
C SER A 2 11.27 -3.82 -9.29
N VAL A 3 11.64 -2.55 -9.38
CA VAL A 3 10.68 -1.44 -9.46
C VAL A 3 9.72 -1.63 -10.63
N GLU A 4 10.22 -2.06 -11.78
CA GLU A 4 9.42 -2.29 -12.98
C GLU A 4 8.35 -3.35 -12.80
N LYS A 5 8.68 -4.47 -12.18
CA LYS A 5 7.71 -5.53 -11.85
C LYS A 5 6.64 -5.02 -10.88
N PHE A 6 7.03 -4.24 -9.90
CA PHE A 6 6.12 -3.66 -8.93
C PHE A 6 5.14 -2.70 -9.61
N ILE A 7 5.63 -1.82 -10.47
CA ILE A 7 4.80 -0.91 -11.26
C ILE A 7 3.84 -1.69 -12.15
N ASN A 8 4.31 -2.73 -12.82
CA ASN A 8 3.47 -3.54 -13.71
C ASN A 8 2.29 -4.20 -12.98
N ILE A 9 2.48 -4.59 -11.73
CA ILE A 9 1.42 -5.22 -10.93
C ILE A 9 0.47 -4.18 -10.35
N PHE A 10 1.00 -3.10 -9.76
CA PHE A 10 0.25 -2.18 -8.92
C PHE A 10 -0.04 -0.82 -9.52
N SER A 11 0.25 -0.57 -10.78
CA SER A 11 -0.08 0.70 -11.41
C SER A 11 -1.60 0.92 -11.48
N GLY A 12 -1.99 2.18 -11.44
CA GLY A 12 -3.38 2.62 -11.53
C GLY A 12 -3.47 3.97 -12.24
N LEU A 13 -4.10 4.96 -11.60
CA LEU A 13 -4.13 6.33 -12.12
C LEU A 13 -2.72 6.91 -12.15
N ASP A 14 -2.36 7.55 -13.26
CA ASP A 14 -1.03 8.15 -13.46
C ASP A 14 -1.00 9.66 -13.26
N SER A 15 -2.15 10.32 -13.17
CA SER A 15 -2.29 11.78 -13.08
C SER A 15 -2.50 12.31 -11.66
N ALA A 16 -2.64 11.42 -10.67
CA ALA A 16 -2.73 11.75 -9.26
C ALA A 16 -2.35 10.55 -8.41
N TYR A 17 -1.94 10.82 -7.19
CA TYR A 17 -1.55 9.78 -6.24
C TYR A 17 -1.72 10.25 -4.80
N GLY A 18 -1.76 9.29 -3.88
CA GLY A 18 -1.72 9.56 -2.46
C GLY A 18 -0.30 9.60 -1.92
N GLN A 19 -0.10 10.40 -0.89
CA GLN A 19 1.11 10.39 -0.08
C GLN A 19 0.73 10.19 1.38
N TYR A 20 1.54 9.43 2.10
CA TYR A 20 1.35 9.18 3.51
C TYR A 20 2.65 9.47 4.26
N VAL A 21 2.58 10.44 5.17
CA VAL A 21 3.70 10.81 6.03
C VAL A 21 3.47 10.23 7.41
N THR A 22 4.45 9.50 7.91
CA THR A 22 4.41 8.94 9.26
C THR A 22 5.23 9.79 10.22
N LYS A 23 4.68 10.05 11.41
CA LYS A 23 5.39 10.68 12.52
C LYS A 23 5.23 9.82 13.76
N VAL A 24 6.34 9.60 14.45
CA VAL A 24 6.31 9.00 15.78
C VAL A 24 6.08 10.13 16.77
N VAL A 25 5.02 10.03 17.57
CA VAL A 25 4.70 11.01 18.61
C VAL A 25 4.56 10.32 19.96
N PRO A 26 5.03 10.95 21.06
CA PRO A 26 4.82 10.39 22.39
C PRO A 26 3.33 10.27 22.71
N ILE A 27 2.94 9.20 23.41
CA ILE A 27 1.58 9.06 23.91
C ILE A 27 1.41 9.95 25.14
N ASN A 28 0.52 10.94 25.06
CA ASN A 28 0.12 11.74 26.20
C ASN A 28 -0.76 10.92 27.14
N GLY A 29 -0.26 10.57 28.31
CA GLY A 29 -1.07 9.86 29.31
C GLY A 29 -0.33 8.84 30.18
N GLY A 30 0.95 8.97 30.35
CA GLY A 30 1.66 8.43 31.52
C GLY A 30 2.29 7.06 31.43
N ASN A 31 2.14 6.27 30.36
CA ASN A 31 2.76 4.95 30.28
C ASN A 31 3.90 4.83 29.23
N GLY A 32 4.56 5.94 28.92
CA GLY A 32 5.82 5.93 28.20
C GLY A 32 5.84 5.13 26.89
N GLY A 33 4.81 5.28 26.07
CA GLY A 33 4.80 4.66 24.74
C GLY A 33 4.89 5.69 23.63
N GLU A 34 5.27 5.24 22.44
CA GLU A 34 5.24 6.04 21.22
C GLU A 34 4.12 5.54 20.32
N LYS A 35 3.36 6.49 19.75
CA LYS A 35 2.32 6.19 18.77
C LYS A 35 2.73 6.72 17.41
N VAL A 36 2.67 5.88 16.39
CA VAL A 36 2.87 6.32 15.01
C VAL A 36 1.60 7.04 14.55
N LYS A 37 1.73 8.32 14.22
CA LYS A 37 0.66 9.13 13.66
C LYS A 37 0.94 9.40 12.20
N GLY A 38 -0.06 9.16 11.35
CA GLY A 38 0.06 9.37 9.93
C GLY A 38 -0.82 10.49 9.42
N LYS A 39 -0.43 11.09 8.33
CA LYS A 39 -1.22 12.07 7.60
C LYS A 39 -1.20 11.76 6.12
N ALA A 40 -2.39 11.63 5.54
CA ALA A 40 -2.57 11.31 4.13
C ALA A 40 -2.92 12.56 3.32
N PHE A 41 -2.37 12.65 2.11
CA PHE A 41 -2.64 13.74 1.16
C PHE A 41 -2.89 13.15 -0.22
N ILE A 42 -3.63 13.89 -1.03
CA ILE A 42 -3.75 13.61 -2.48
C ILE A 42 -2.96 14.67 -3.23
N LYS A 43 -2.11 14.23 -4.13
CA LYS A 43 -1.32 15.11 -5.00
C LYS A 43 -1.74 14.92 -6.46
N LYS A 44 -2.07 16.01 -7.13
CA LYS A 44 -2.50 16.02 -8.52
C LYS A 44 -1.30 16.26 -9.45
N ASP A 45 -0.40 15.28 -9.48
CA ASP A 45 0.80 15.28 -10.30
C ASP A 45 1.00 13.91 -10.94
N LEU A 46 1.87 13.82 -11.92
CA LEU A 46 2.22 12.57 -12.56
C LEU A 46 2.90 11.61 -11.58
N VAL A 47 2.50 10.35 -11.63
CA VAL A 47 3.17 9.27 -10.91
C VAL A 47 4.46 8.90 -11.65
N THR A 48 5.60 9.21 -11.06
CA THR A 48 6.91 8.95 -11.66
C THR A 48 7.54 7.67 -11.14
N THR A 49 8.45 7.09 -11.91
CA THR A 49 9.25 5.93 -11.49
C THR A 49 10.02 6.20 -10.20
N LYS A 50 10.49 7.43 -10.02
CA LYS A 50 11.20 7.82 -8.80
C LYS A 50 10.31 7.71 -7.56
N LEU A 51 9.04 8.05 -7.63
CA LEU A 51 8.10 7.89 -6.51
C LEU A 51 7.97 6.42 -6.09
N TRP A 52 7.88 5.52 -7.07
CA TRP A 52 7.85 4.09 -6.82
C TRP A 52 9.14 3.59 -6.18
N GLN A 53 10.29 4.05 -6.69
CA GLN A 53 11.59 3.67 -6.16
C GLN A 53 11.77 4.14 -4.72
N ASP A 54 11.46 5.39 -4.44
CA ASP A 54 11.56 5.96 -3.10
C ASP A 54 10.65 5.22 -2.11
N HIS A 55 9.45 4.83 -2.54
CA HIS A 55 8.53 4.02 -1.72
C HIS A 55 9.11 2.65 -1.38
N LEU A 56 9.67 1.95 -2.37
CA LEU A 56 10.28 0.63 -2.16
C LEU A 56 11.55 0.70 -1.32
N GLU A 57 12.24 1.83 -1.31
CA GLU A 57 13.39 2.10 -0.45
C GLU A 57 13.01 2.55 0.97
N GLY A 58 11.72 2.66 1.25
CA GLY A 58 11.21 3.06 2.56
C GLY A 58 11.35 4.53 2.89
N LYS A 59 11.48 5.39 1.88
CA LYS A 59 11.56 6.85 2.07
C LYS A 59 10.20 7.46 2.31
N ASP A 60 10.14 8.46 3.17
CA ASP A 60 8.96 9.30 3.36
C ASP A 60 8.87 10.39 2.27
N PRO A 61 7.67 10.74 1.82
CA PRO A 61 6.38 10.13 2.11
C PRO A 61 6.16 8.82 1.36
N ALA A 62 5.38 7.92 1.94
CA ALA A 62 4.98 6.69 1.27
C ALA A 62 4.00 6.98 0.12
N LEU A 63 4.07 6.19 -0.93
CA LEU A 63 3.24 6.34 -2.12
C LEU A 63 1.95 5.53 -1.98
N GLY A 64 0.82 6.17 -2.26
CA GLY A 64 -0.47 5.51 -2.41
C GLY A 64 -0.96 5.60 -3.84
N ILE A 65 -1.19 4.46 -4.47
CA ILE A 65 -1.71 4.42 -5.82
C ILE A 65 -3.24 4.44 -5.79
N ILE A 66 -3.84 5.25 -6.66
CA ILE A 66 -5.27 5.25 -6.89
C ILE A 66 -5.56 4.14 -7.90
N PRO A 67 -6.27 3.05 -7.50
CA PRO A 67 -6.41 1.87 -8.36
C PRO A 67 -7.20 2.11 -9.64
N ILE A 68 -8.20 3.00 -9.62
CA ILE A 68 -9.01 3.33 -10.79
C ILE A 68 -8.22 4.25 -11.71
N ASN A 69 -8.04 3.83 -12.96
CA ASN A 69 -7.38 4.64 -13.99
C ASN A 69 -8.35 5.62 -14.67
N ALA A 70 -7.84 6.40 -15.63
CA ALA A 70 -8.63 7.39 -16.37
C ALA A 70 -9.78 6.79 -17.19
N ASP A 71 -9.70 5.51 -17.53
CA ASP A 71 -10.74 4.78 -18.26
C ASP A 71 -11.78 4.11 -17.33
N SER A 72 -11.77 4.46 -16.04
CA SER A 72 -12.63 3.89 -15.00
C SER A 72 -12.46 2.39 -14.82
N MET A 73 -11.25 1.88 -15.03
CA MET A 73 -10.91 0.47 -14.90
C MET A 73 -9.84 0.26 -13.83
N CYS A 74 -9.91 -0.88 -13.15
CA CYS A 74 -8.91 -1.29 -12.15
C CYS A 74 -8.14 -2.51 -12.66
N LYS A 75 -6.82 -2.45 -12.52
CA LYS A 75 -5.92 -3.55 -12.82
C LYS A 75 -5.76 -4.50 -11.64
N TRP A 76 -5.92 -3.98 -10.44
CA TRP A 76 -5.78 -4.72 -9.19
C TRP A 76 -6.74 -4.20 -8.14
N GLY A 77 -6.97 -4.98 -7.10
CA GLY A 77 -7.75 -4.60 -5.95
C GLY A 77 -7.11 -5.15 -4.68
N CYS A 78 -7.63 -4.74 -3.54
CA CYS A 78 -7.13 -5.16 -2.25
C CYS A 78 -8.27 -5.64 -1.36
N ILE A 79 -8.04 -6.75 -0.66
CA ILE A 79 -8.92 -7.23 0.40
C ILE A 79 -8.14 -7.12 1.71
N ASP A 80 -8.64 -6.33 2.63
CA ASP A 80 -8.05 -6.16 3.96
C ASP A 80 -8.77 -7.03 4.97
N ILE A 81 -8.01 -7.93 5.61
CA ILE A 81 -8.55 -8.81 6.64
C ILE A 81 -8.11 -8.28 8.01
N ASP A 82 -9.03 -7.67 8.72
CA ASP A 82 -8.82 -7.09 10.03
C ASP A 82 -9.23 -8.06 11.14
N GLN A 83 -8.48 -9.15 11.26
CA GLN A 83 -8.71 -10.18 12.26
C GLN A 83 -7.38 -10.60 12.92
N TYR A 84 -7.30 -10.49 14.23
CA TYR A 84 -6.05 -10.71 14.98
C TYR A 84 -5.55 -12.15 14.98
N ASN A 85 -6.43 -13.12 15.06
CA ASN A 85 -6.06 -14.55 15.13
C ASN A 85 -6.28 -15.26 13.80
N PHE A 86 -5.90 -14.60 12.71
CA PHE A 86 -6.09 -15.13 11.38
C PHE A 86 -4.98 -16.12 11.00
N ASP A 87 -5.37 -17.31 10.57
CA ASP A 87 -4.43 -18.33 10.10
C ASP A 87 -4.05 -18.08 8.64
N HIS A 88 -2.97 -17.33 8.44
CA HIS A 88 -2.46 -16.95 7.12
C HIS A 88 -2.05 -18.17 6.29
N LYS A 89 -1.47 -19.17 6.92
CA LYS A 89 -0.99 -20.37 6.23
C LYS A 89 -2.13 -21.18 5.61
N THR A 90 -3.16 -21.46 6.38
CA THR A 90 -4.36 -22.17 5.89
C THR A 90 -5.08 -21.37 4.82
N PHE A 91 -5.17 -20.07 4.98
CA PHE A 91 -5.78 -19.18 3.99
C PHE A 91 -5.00 -19.20 2.66
N LEU A 92 -3.67 -19.10 2.72
CA LEU A 92 -2.81 -19.18 1.54
C LEU A 92 -2.95 -20.52 0.80
N GLU A 93 -3.02 -21.63 1.53
CA GLU A 93 -3.24 -22.96 0.95
C GLU A 93 -4.59 -23.06 0.22
N ARG A 94 -5.66 -22.49 0.79
CA ARG A 94 -6.99 -22.44 0.15
C ARG A 94 -6.97 -21.61 -1.13
N ILE A 95 -6.29 -20.47 -1.12
CA ILE A 95 -6.12 -19.62 -2.31
C ILE A 95 -5.40 -20.38 -3.42
N ARG A 96 -4.32 -21.06 -3.08
CA ARG A 96 -3.54 -21.86 -4.06
C ARG A 96 -4.35 -23.00 -4.65
N LYS A 97 -5.12 -23.72 -3.83
CA LYS A 97 -5.98 -24.82 -4.30
C LYS A 97 -7.05 -24.36 -5.29
N LYS A 98 -7.57 -23.13 -5.11
CA LYS A 98 -8.60 -22.56 -5.98
C LYS A 98 -8.03 -21.80 -7.18
N ASN A 99 -6.72 -21.75 -7.34
CA ASN A 99 -6.04 -20.98 -8.39
C ASN A 99 -6.46 -19.50 -8.45
N ILE A 100 -6.71 -18.89 -7.30
CA ILE A 100 -7.07 -17.47 -7.23
C ILE A 100 -5.78 -16.64 -7.28
N PRO A 101 -5.69 -15.62 -8.16
CA PRO A 101 -4.47 -14.84 -8.35
C PRO A 101 -4.31 -13.76 -7.28
N PHE A 102 -4.09 -14.15 -6.02
CA PHE A 102 -3.80 -13.23 -4.93
C PHE A 102 -2.32 -13.20 -4.58
N ILE A 103 -1.84 -12.01 -4.19
CA ILE A 103 -0.58 -11.81 -3.47
C ILE A 103 -0.95 -11.59 -2.01
N VAL A 104 -0.40 -12.42 -1.13
CA VAL A 104 -0.62 -12.29 0.32
C VAL A 104 0.54 -11.51 0.91
N CYS A 105 0.23 -10.42 1.58
CA CYS A 105 1.20 -9.53 2.22
C CYS A 105 1.08 -9.56 3.74
#